data_4dcaf659f95bfb6ff5e5e09ad412246f
#
_entry.id   4dcaf659f95bfb6ff5e5e09ad412246f
#
_cell.length_a   1.000
_cell.length_b   1.000
_cell.length_c   1.000
_cell.angle_alpha   90.00
_cell.angle_beta   90.00
_cell.angle_gamma   90.00
#
_symmetry.space_group_name_H-M   'P 1'
#
loop_
_entity.id
_entity.type
_entity.pdbx_description
1 polymer ?
#
loop_
_entity_poly.entity_id
_entity_poly.type
_entity_poly.pdbx_seq_one_letter_code
_entity_poly.pdbx_strand_id
1 'polypeptide(L)'
;VLRYTTKTKSKYRSFAELIAFENITLSECQPYNQGTLKWLLARNVIYLNNDIIVPNVERILILKEFYEKEVISLQHFKSKQLKKMIDNHEVSVDDKLLTKPEYQYFDYLLNNSEFSNGKAIRNRYIHDSIILDEKEMESDYYTLLKIMIILIIKINDDLCIHEEIGKEGDFYEL
;
A
#
# COMPACT_ATOMS: atom_id res chain seq x y z
N VAL A 1 0.33 -18.91 19.07
CA VAL A 1 1.70 -18.38 18.92
C VAL A 1 2.54 -19.48 18.31
N LEU A 2 2.95 -19.29 17.06
CA LEU A 2 3.81 -20.22 16.33
C LEU A 2 5.17 -20.30 17.06
N ARG A 3 5.54 -21.47 17.53
CA ARG A 3 6.86 -21.72 18.11
C ARG A 3 7.87 -21.85 16.98
N TYR A 4 8.55 -20.76 16.66
CA TYR A 4 9.51 -20.73 15.56
C TYR A 4 10.84 -21.42 15.87
N THR A 5 11.19 -21.52 17.16
CA THR A 5 12.45 -22.13 17.60
C THR A 5 12.25 -23.13 18.75
N THR A 6 13.24 -24.00 18.95
CA THR A 6 13.26 -24.97 20.06
C THR A 6 13.57 -24.34 21.41
N LYS A 7 14.25 -23.18 21.42
CA LYS A 7 14.83 -22.57 22.62
C LYS A 7 14.01 -21.44 23.24
N THR A 8 13.25 -20.71 22.43
CA THR A 8 12.49 -19.54 22.90
C THR A 8 11.07 -19.90 23.29
N LYS A 9 10.80 -19.87 24.58
CA LYS A 9 9.44 -19.88 25.11
C LYS A 9 8.82 -18.51 24.87
N SER A 10 7.79 -18.44 24.04
CA SER A 10 6.72 -17.42 23.92
C SER A 10 6.96 -15.98 24.45
N LYS A 11 8.19 -15.49 24.54
CA LYS A 11 8.51 -14.10 24.91
C LYS A 11 8.09 -13.12 23.82
N TYR A 12 8.18 -13.56 22.56
CA TYR A 12 7.92 -12.74 21.38
C TYR A 12 6.58 -13.09 20.74
N ARG A 13 5.86 -12.07 20.31
CA ARG A 13 4.52 -12.21 19.71
C ARG A 13 4.56 -12.66 18.24
N SER A 14 5.66 -12.36 17.54
CA SER A 14 5.83 -12.67 16.12
C SER A 14 7.23 -13.16 15.81
N PHE A 15 7.41 -13.80 14.65
CA PHE A 15 8.71 -14.20 14.16
C PHE A 15 9.60 -12.98 13.84
N ALA A 16 9.01 -11.91 13.31
CA ALA A 16 9.73 -10.67 13.02
C ALA A 16 10.32 -10.07 14.32
N GLU A 17 9.53 -10.04 15.40
CA GLU A 17 9.99 -9.57 16.70
C GLU A 17 11.12 -10.46 17.25
N LEU A 18 10.99 -11.78 17.13
CA LEU A 18 12.00 -12.74 17.56
C LEU A 18 13.36 -12.48 16.89
N ILE A 19 13.39 -12.40 15.55
CA ILE A 19 14.65 -12.20 14.79
C ILE A 19 15.19 -10.78 14.86
N ALA A 20 14.39 -9.81 15.33
CA ALA A 20 14.84 -8.44 15.58
C ALA A 20 15.62 -8.31 16.89
N PHE A 21 15.34 -9.15 17.87
CA PHE A 21 15.93 -9.05 19.21
C PHE A 21 16.83 -10.24 19.60
N GLU A 22 16.75 -11.36 18.88
CA GLU A 22 17.54 -12.55 19.13
C GLU A 22 18.29 -13.02 17.89
N ASN A 23 19.52 -13.48 18.07
CA ASN A 23 20.31 -14.10 17.01
C ASN A 23 19.85 -15.56 16.85
N ILE A 24 19.00 -15.80 15.87
CA ILE A 24 18.44 -17.12 15.55
C ILE A 24 19.09 -17.67 14.29
N THR A 25 19.59 -18.90 14.37
CA THR A 25 20.13 -19.62 13.21
C THR A 25 19.07 -20.47 12.52
N LEU A 26 19.30 -20.83 11.26
CA LEU A 26 18.41 -21.72 10.51
C LEU A 26 18.22 -23.07 11.22
N SER A 27 19.31 -23.61 11.81
CA SER A 27 19.31 -24.90 12.51
C SER A 27 18.47 -24.91 13.78
N GLU A 28 18.24 -23.73 14.37
CA GLU A 28 17.38 -23.59 15.57
C GLU A 28 15.90 -23.52 15.22
N CYS A 29 15.55 -23.27 13.96
CA CYS A 29 14.17 -23.22 13.53
C CYS A 29 13.55 -24.60 13.44
N GLN A 30 12.25 -24.69 13.79
CA GLN A 30 11.51 -25.95 13.70
C GLN A 30 11.41 -26.43 12.25
N PRO A 31 11.53 -27.76 12.01
CA PRO A 31 11.48 -28.33 10.65
C PRO A 31 10.24 -27.92 9.83
N TYR A 32 9.09 -27.80 10.49
CA TYR A 32 7.84 -27.41 9.82
C TYR A 32 7.82 -25.96 9.35
N ASN A 33 8.74 -25.11 9.83
CA ASN A 33 8.86 -23.72 9.40
C ASN A 33 9.82 -23.55 8.21
N GLN A 34 10.54 -24.56 7.80
CA GLN A 34 11.55 -24.44 6.73
C GLN A 34 10.98 -23.97 5.39
N GLY A 35 9.76 -24.40 5.05
CA GLY A 35 9.07 -23.94 3.85
C GLY A 35 8.82 -22.41 3.88
N THR A 36 8.35 -21.92 5.01
CA THR A 36 8.11 -20.46 5.23
C THR A 36 9.42 -19.69 5.21
N LEU A 37 10.49 -20.20 5.83
CA LEU A 37 11.80 -19.55 5.83
C LEU A 37 12.40 -19.47 4.42
N LYS A 38 12.33 -20.54 3.64
CA LYS A 38 12.74 -20.53 2.24
C LYS A 38 11.95 -19.51 1.42
N TRP A 39 10.66 -19.40 1.66
CA TRP A 39 9.80 -18.42 1.00
C TRP A 39 10.19 -16.98 1.35
N LEU A 40 10.49 -16.68 2.62
CA LEU A 40 10.94 -15.37 3.08
C LEU A 40 12.31 -15.01 2.53
N LEU A 41 13.27 -15.98 2.50
CA LEU A 41 14.60 -15.81 1.90
C LEU A 41 14.51 -15.53 0.40
N ALA A 42 13.72 -16.32 -0.33
CA ALA A 42 13.53 -16.15 -1.78
C ALA A 42 12.96 -14.78 -2.15
N ARG A 43 12.24 -14.13 -1.24
CA ARG A 43 11.66 -12.79 -1.41
C ARG A 43 12.46 -11.67 -0.75
N ASN A 44 13.66 -11.97 -0.27
CA ASN A 44 14.53 -11.01 0.42
C ASN A 44 13.87 -10.30 1.61
N VAL A 45 12.85 -10.89 2.24
CA VAL A 45 12.23 -10.37 3.48
C VAL A 45 13.15 -10.58 4.67
N ILE A 46 13.92 -11.67 4.62
CA ILE A 46 15.01 -12.00 5.53
C ILE A 46 16.24 -12.37 4.71
N TYR A 47 17.41 -12.29 5.31
CA TYR A 47 18.66 -12.80 4.72
C TYR A 47 19.48 -13.50 5.80
N LEU A 48 20.53 -14.23 5.38
CA LEU A 48 21.43 -14.92 6.28
C LEU A 48 22.75 -14.14 6.40
N ASN A 49 23.17 -13.92 7.63
CA ASN A 49 24.49 -13.42 7.95
C ASN A 49 25.19 -14.44 8.87
N ASN A 50 26.19 -15.17 8.38
CA ASN A 50 26.84 -16.25 9.11
C ASN A 50 25.85 -17.24 9.76
N ASP A 51 24.89 -17.73 8.97
CA ASP A 51 23.80 -18.62 9.39
C ASP A 51 22.73 -18.00 10.33
N ILE A 52 22.93 -16.75 10.77
CA ILE A 52 21.96 -16.01 11.57
C ILE A 52 20.91 -15.40 10.64
N ILE A 53 19.65 -15.56 10.98
CA ILE A 53 18.52 -14.97 10.26
C ILE A 53 18.40 -13.49 10.63
N VAL A 54 18.52 -12.63 9.63
CA VAL A 54 18.44 -11.17 9.82
C VAL A 54 17.27 -10.62 9.03
N PRO A 55 16.39 -9.78 9.64
CA PRO A 55 15.30 -9.16 8.94
C PRO A 55 15.80 -8.07 7.96
N ASN A 56 15.26 -8.05 6.75
CA ASN A 56 15.42 -6.92 5.84
C ASN A 56 14.40 -5.84 6.23
N VAL A 57 14.79 -4.99 7.17
CA VAL A 57 13.90 -4.00 7.78
C VAL A 57 13.31 -3.05 6.75
N GLU A 58 14.14 -2.56 5.81
CA GLU A 58 13.71 -1.65 4.74
C GLU A 58 12.60 -2.29 3.90
N ARG A 59 12.79 -3.55 3.47
CA ARG A 59 11.80 -4.29 2.70
C ARG A 59 10.53 -4.57 3.49
N ILE A 60 10.66 -4.91 4.77
CA ILE A 60 9.50 -5.14 5.66
C ILE A 60 8.67 -3.86 5.81
N LEU A 61 9.30 -2.70 5.94
CA LEU A 61 8.61 -1.41 6.02
C LEU A 61 7.87 -1.08 4.73
N ILE A 62 8.50 -1.30 3.57
CA ILE A 62 7.85 -1.14 2.26
C ILE A 62 6.62 -2.05 2.14
N LEU A 63 6.78 -3.33 2.46
CA LEU A 63 5.67 -4.30 2.40
C LEU A 63 4.54 -3.95 3.38
N LYS A 64 4.88 -3.39 4.55
CA LYS A 64 3.89 -2.90 5.52
C LYS A 64 3.09 -1.73 4.94
N GLU A 65 3.74 -0.75 4.32
CA GLU A 65 3.07 0.37 3.67
C GLU A 65 2.11 -0.10 2.56
N PHE A 66 2.56 -1.06 1.72
CA PHE A 66 1.68 -1.67 0.72
C PHE A 66 0.50 -2.41 1.33
N TYR A 67 0.72 -3.12 2.45
CA TYR A 67 -0.36 -3.84 3.12
C TYR A 67 -1.41 -2.90 3.72
N GLU A 68 -0.98 -1.74 4.26
CA GLU A 68 -1.87 -0.79 4.92
C GLU A 68 -2.56 0.17 3.96
N LYS A 69 -1.88 0.56 2.88
CA LYS A 69 -2.32 1.64 1.98
C LYS A 69 -2.57 1.20 0.54
N GLU A 70 -2.16 -0.02 0.17
CA GLU A 70 -2.18 -0.57 -1.20
C GLU A 70 -1.29 0.17 -2.21
N VAL A 71 -0.87 1.40 -1.89
CA VAL A 71 -0.02 2.26 -2.72
C VAL A 71 1.06 2.94 -1.88
N ILE A 72 2.19 3.28 -2.52
CA ILE A 72 3.27 4.05 -1.91
C ILE A 72 3.64 5.20 -2.85
N SER A 73 3.77 6.40 -2.30
CA SER A 73 4.36 7.53 -3.03
C SER A 73 5.86 7.33 -3.16
N LEU A 74 6.37 7.30 -4.40
CA LEU A 74 7.80 7.20 -4.69
C LEU A 74 8.60 8.37 -4.10
N GLN A 75 7.97 9.50 -3.92
CA GLN A 75 8.62 10.70 -3.39
C GLN A 75 8.81 10.66 -1.89
N HIS A 76 7.81 10.15 -1.16
CA HIS A 76 7.91 9.98 0.28
C HIS A 76 8.76 8.76 0.68
N PHE A 77 8.95 7.81 -0.22
CA PHE A 77 9.67 6.58 0.08
C PHE A 77 10.88 6.39 -0.85
N LYS A 78 11.87 7.29 -0.72
CA LYS A 78 13.13 7.22 -1.48
C LYS A 78 13.97 6.04 -0.99
N SER A 79 13.82 4.86 -1.59
CA SER A 79 14.45 3.62 -1.15
C SER A 79 15.09 2.86 -2.30
N LYS A 80 16.37 2.52 -2.15
CA LYS A 80 17.07 1.61 -3.09
C LYS A 80 16.40 0.25 -3.19
N GLN A 81 15.76 -0.20 -2.12
CA GLN A 81 15.03 -1.46 -2.09
C GLN A 81 13.74 -1.36 -2.89
N LEU A 82 13.00 -0.24 -2.81
CA LEU A 82 11.81 -0.01 -3.62
C LEU A 82 12.17 0.04 -5.11
N LYS A 83 13.26 0.71 -5.48
CA LYS A 83 13.76 0.71 -6.87
C LYS A 83 14.02 -0.72 -7.37
N LYS A 84 14.70 -1.56 -6.59
CA LYS A 84 14.91 -2.98 -6.94
C LYS A 84 13.60 -3.76 -7.11
N MET A 85 12.57 -3.44 -6.32
CA MET A 85 11.26 -4.08 -6.45
C MET A 85 10.57 -3.67 -7.74
N ILE A 86 10.74 -2.43 -8.18
CA ILE A 86 10.25 -1.93 -9.49
C ILE A 86 10.99 -2.63 -10.62
N ASP A 87 12.33 -2.64 -10.59
CA ASP A 87 13.17 -3.27 -11.62
C ASP A 87 12.87 -4.77 -11.76
N ASN A 88 12.54 -5.43 -10.67
CA ASN A 88 12.15 -6.85 -10.64
C ASN A 88 10.68 -7.11 -10.98
N HIS A 89 9.91 -6.08 -11.33
CA HIS A 89 8.46 -6.17 -11.60
C HIS A 89 7.63 -6.76 -10.43
N GLU A 90 8.10 -6.58 -9.21
CA GLU A 90 7.36 -6.98 -8.00
C GLU A 90 6.26 -5.96 -7.65
N VAL A 91 6.44 -4.71 -8.06
CA VAL A 91 5.49 -3.61 -7.96
C VAL A 91 5.41 -2.87 -9.30
N SER A 92 4.27 -2.27 -9.59
CA SER A 92 4.06 -1.43 -10.76
C SER A 92 4.05 0.05 -10.36
N VAL A 93 4.55 0.89 -11.24
CA VAL A 93 4.44 2.35 -11.10
C VAL A 93 3.22 2.82 -11.87
N ASP A 94 2.43 3.71 -11.28
CA ASP A 94 1.28 4.36 -11.92
C ASP A 94 1.48 5.88 -11.80
N ASP A 95 1.30 6.58 -12.91
CA ASP A 95 1.44 8.04 -13.04
C ASP A 95 0.08 8.78 -13.04
N LYS A 96 -0.99 8.07 -12.73
CA LYS A 96 -2.32 8.66 -12.66
C LYS A 96 -2.50 9.54 -11.44
N LEU A 97 -3.28 10.62 -11.59
CA LEU A 97 -3.65 11.52 -10.49
C LEU A 97 -4.32 10.79 -9.33
N LEU A 98 -5.19 9.84 -9.62
CA LEU A 98 -5.88 9.02 -8.62
C LEU A 98 -5.28 7.63 -8.56
N THR A 99 -4.89 7.21 -7.38
CA THR A 99 -4.54 5.83 -7.11
C THR A 99 -5.75 4.90 -7.27
N LYS A 100 -5.52 3.59 -7.40
CA LYS A 100 -6.60 2.62 -7.55
C LYS A 100 -7.64 2.69 -6.42
N PRO A 101 -7.28 2.73 -5.13
CA PRO A 101 -8.25 2.88 -4.04
C PRO A 101 -9.05 4.20 -4.11
N GLU A 102 -8.38 5.29 -4.47
CA GLU A 102 -9.04 6.59 -4.64
C GLU A 102 -10.04 6.55 -5.81
N TYR A 103 -9.63 6.02 -6.96
CA TYR A 103 -10.53 5.82 -8.11
C TYR A 103 -11.74 4.96 -7.73
N GLN A 104 -11.54 3.86 -7.01
CA GLN A 104 -12.63 2.98 -6.56
C GLN A 104 -13.60 3.71 -5.61
N TYR A 105 -13.10 4.58 -4.75
CA TYR A 105 -13.96 5.42 -3.91
C TYR A 105 -14.83 6.38 -4.74
N PHE A 106 -14.27 7.00 -5.78
CA PHE A 106 -15.03 7.86 -6.69
C PHE A 106 -16.04 7.06 -7.51
N ASP A 107 -15.65 5.87 -8.01
CA ASP A 107 -16.56 5.00 -8.75
C ASP A 107 -17.74 4.56 -7.87
N TYR A 108 -17.50 4.18 -6.63
CA TYR A 108 -18.55 3.83 -5.66
C TYR A 108 -19.57 4.97 -5.46
N LEU A 109 -19.13 6.22 -5.44
CA LEU A 109 -20.01 7.38 -5.22
C LEU A 109 -20.72 7.82 -6.51
N LEU A 110 -20.02 7.87 -7.62
CA LEU A 110 -20.50 8.48 -8.85
C LEU A 110 -21.15 7.49 -9.82
N ASN A 111 -20.54 6.31 -9.95
CA ASN A 111 -20.97 5.26 -10.86
C ASN A 111 -21.40 4.02 -10.08
N ASN A 112 -21.54 2.91 -10.75
CA ASN A 112 -21.70 1.58 -10.18
C ASN A 112 -21.08 0.54 -11.11
N SER A 113 -19.96 0.91 -11.76
CA SER A 113 -19.29 0.04 -12.71
C SER A 113 -18.58 -1.12 -12.03
N GLU A 114 -17.96 -0.87 -10.88
CA GLU A 114 -17.28 -1.90 -10.10
C GLU A 114 -18.09 -2.36 -8.87
N PHE A 115 -18.99 -1.50 -8.35
CA PHE A 115 -19.72 -1.75 -7.10
C PHE A 115 -21.24 -1.74 -7.32
N SER A 116 -21.88 -2.90 -7.22
CA SER A 116 -23.33 -3.04 -7.39
C SER A 116 -24.15 -2.31 -6.32
N ASN A 117 -23.55 -1.96 -5.18
CA ASN A 117 -24.15 -1.20 -4.08
C ASN A 117 -23.67 0.25 -4.02
N GLY A 118 -23.03 0.75 -5.08
CA GLY A 118 -22.57 2.13 -5.20
C GLY A 118 -23.74 3.12 -5.17
N LYS A 119 -23.43 4.36 -4.76
CA LYS A 119 -24.46 5.44 -4.73
C LYS A 119 -24.93 5.85 -6.11
N ALA A 120 -24.10 5.66 -7.16
CA ALA A 120 -24.38 5.95 -8.56
C ALA A 120 -24.98 7.35 -8.79
N ILE A 121 -24.49 8.36 -8.07
CA ILE A 121 -25.02 9.73 -8.09
C ILE A 121 -25.08 10.25 -9.52
N ARG A 122 -23.98 10.12 -10.28
CA ARG A 122 -23.95 10.56 -11.68
C ARG A 122 -25.04 9.90 -12.52
N ASN A 123 -25.25 8.60 -12.38
CA ASN A 123 -26.21 7.86 -13.18
C ASN A 123 -27.64 8.33 -12.89
N ARG A 124 -27.97 8.64 -11.62
CA ARG A 124 -29.29 9.15 -11.24
C ARG A 124 -29.63 10.48 -11.94
N TYR A 125 -28.67 11.39 -12.07
CA TYR A 125 -28.91 12.70 -12.68
C TYR A 125 -28.81 12.72 -14.21
N ILE A 126 -28.16 11.73 -14.82
CA ILE A 126 -28.00 11.69 -16.29
C ILE A 126 -29.06 10.81 -16.95
N HIS A 127 -29.43 9.71 -16.34
CA HIS A 127 -30.23 8.67 -16.98
C HIS A 127 -31.64 8.53 -16.42
N ASP A 128 -31.89 9.05 -15.23
CA ASP A 128 -33.16 8.81 -14.56
C ASP A 128 -34.11 10.02 -14.56
N SER A 129 -35.36 9.71 -14.91
CA SER A 129 -36.50 10.59 -14.69
C SER A 129 -37.01 10.50 -13.25
N ILE A 130 -36.17 10.09 -12.31
CA ILE A 130 -36.57 9.91 -10.90
C ILE A 130 -36.71 11.28 -10.27
N ILE A 131 -37.89 11.55 -9.73
CA ILE A 131 -38.13 12.71 -8.87
C ILE A 131 -37.48 12.40 -7.52
N LEU A 132 -36.28 12.92 -7.31
CA LEU A 132 -35.57 12.84 -6.02
C LEU A 132 -36.26 13.81 -5.05
N ASP A 133 -36.34 13.45 -3.77
CA ASP A 133 -36.78 14.39 -2.76
C ASP A 133 -35.67 15.44 -2.46
N GLU A 134 -36.06 16.55 -1.87
CA GLU A 134 -35.15 17.67 -1.60
C GLU A 134 -33.97 17.27 -0.69
N LYS A 135 -34.18 16.33 0.25
CA LYS A 135 -33.14 15.84 1.18
C LYS A 135 -32.13 14.95 0.47
N GLU A 136 -32.60 14.13 -0.47
CA GLU A 136 -31.70 13.30 -1.29
C GLU A 136 -30.84 14.18 -2.18
N MET A 137 -31.41 15.19 -2.84
CA MET A 137 -30.67 16.15 -3.66
C MET A 137 -29.66 16.93 -2.85
N GLU A 138 -30.00 17.36 -1.63
CA GLU A 138 -29.09 18.03 -0.72
C GLU A 138 -27.92 17.11 -0.30
N SER A 139 -28.21 15.87 0.03
CA SER A 139 -27.19 14.86 0.39
C SER A 139 -26.22 14.58 -0.77
N ASP A 140 -26.76 14.48 -1.99
CA ASP A 140 -25.96 14.28 -3.19
C ASP A 140 -25.09 15.51 -3.50
N TYR A 141 -25.66 16.71 -3.34
CA TYR A 141 -24.92 17.97 -3.49
C TYR A 141 -23.70 18.02 -2.55
N TYR A 142 -23.89 17.73 -1.26
CA TYR A 142 -22.77 17.70 -0.33
C TYR A 142 -21.75 16.61 -0.66
N THR A 143 -22.19 15.46 -1.18
CA THR A 143 -21.29 14.40 -1.63
C THR A 143 -20.45 14.85 -2.82
N LEU A 144 -21.06 15.49 -3.83
CA LEU A 144 -20.35 16.03 -4.99
C LEU A 144 -19.41 17.16 -4.60
N LEU A 145 -19.83 18.06 -3.72
CA LEU A 145 -18.96 19.13 -3.20
C LEU A 145 -17.72 18.56 -2.51
N LYS A 146 -17.89 17.52 -1.68
CA LYS A 146 -16.78 16.82 -1.03
C LYS A 146 -15.82 16.19 -2.04
N ILE A 147 -16.33 15.55 -3.09
CA ILE A 147 -15.55 14.98 -4.17
C ILE A 147 -14.72 16.08 -4.87
N MET A 148 -15.35 17.22 -5.20
CA MET A 148 -14.65 18.34 -5.82
C MET A 148 -13.52 18.88 -4.95
N ILE A 149 -13.75 19.03 -3.65
CA ILE A 149 -12.73 19.49 -2.70
C ILE A 149 -11.56 18.50 -2.66
N ILE A 150 -11.83 17.19 -2.59
CA ILE A 150 -10.78 16.16 -2.61
C ILE A 150 -9.95 16.24 -3.90
N LEU A 151 -10.60 16.38 -5.06
CA LEU A 151 -9.91 16.53 -6.34
C LEU A 151 -9.03 17.78 -6.39
N ILE A 152 -9.54 18.91 -5.91
CA ILE A 152 -8.76 20.16 -5.87
C ILE A 152 -7.53 20.00 -4.99
N ILE A 153 -7.68 19.41 -3.80
CA ILE A 153 -6.55 19.12 -2.91
C ILE A 153 -5.55 18.22 -3.62
N LYS A 154 -6.01 17.14 -4.25
CA LYS A 154 -5.15 16.18 -4.95
C LYS A 154 -4.36 16.81 -6.10
N ILE A 155 -5.02 17.63 -6.92
CA ILE A 155 -4.36 18.38 -8.01
C ILE A 155 -3.34 19.37 -7.45
N ASN A 156 -3.69 20.07 -6.38
CA ASN A 156 -2.78 21.01 -5.75
C ASN A 156 -1.54 20.31 -5.18
N ASP A 157 -1.73 19.17 -4.51
CA ASP A 157 -0.62 18.38 -3.97
C ASP A 157 0.28 17.86 -5.09
N ASP A 158 -0.29 17.39 -6.21
CA ASP A 158 0.46 16.92 -7.37
C ASP A 158 1.31 18.03 -8.00
N LEU A 159 0.74 19.24 -8.13
CA LEU A 159 1.46 20.42 -8.61
C LEU A 159 2.58 20.84 -7.65
N CYS A 160 2.32 20.88 -6.35
CA CYS A 160 3.35 21.22 -5.35
C CYS A 160 4.51 20.23 -5.38
N ILE A 161 4.20 18.96 -5.49
CA ILE A 161 5.16 17.88 -5.62
C ILE A 161 6.01 18.04 -6.88
N HIS A 162 5.37 18.35 -8.01
CA HIS A 162 6.07 18.58 -9.28
C HIS A 162 7.03 19.77 -9.19
N GLU A 163 6.62 20.87 -8.55
CA GLU A 163 7.48 22.02 -8.32
C GLU A 163 8.68 21.73 -7.41
N GLU A 164 8.49 20.91 -6.38
CA GLU A 164 9.58 20.49 -5.48
C GLU A 164 10.61 19.64 -6.23
N ILE A 165 10.15 18.69 -7.04
CA ILE A 165 11.03 17.84 -7.86
C ILE A 165 11.80 18.66 -8.90
N GLY A 166 11.14 19.60 -9.56
CA GLY A 166 11.81 20.48 -10.53
C GLY A 166 12.92 21.34 -9.90
N LYS A 167 12.86 21.59 -8.59
CA LYS A 167 13.91 22.31 -7.84
C LYS A 167 15.06 21.38 -7.41
N GLU A 168 14.80 20.10 -7.17
CA GLU A 168 15.82 19.14 -6.70
C GLU A 168 16.62 18.49 -7.85
N GLY A 169 16.36 18.78 -9.12
CA GLY A 169 17.00 18.25 -10.32
C GLY A 169 17.51 16.80 -10.16
N ASP A 170 17.15 15.89 -11.05
CA ASP A 170 17.72 14.54 -11.16
C ASP A 170 17.00 13.36 -10.48
N PHE A 171 15.68 13.38 -10.35
CA PHE A 171 15.00 12.15 -9.85
C PHE A 171 14.30 11.30 -10.93
N TYR A 172 14.22 11.77 -12.19
CA TYR A 172 13.57 11.05 -13.30
C TYR A 172 14.50 10.73 -14.47
N GLU A 173 15.73 10.33 -14.20
CA GLU A 173 16.42 9.42 -15.12
C GLU A 173 16.16 7.98 -14.63
N LEU A 174 14.95 7.51 -14.92
CA LEU A 174 14.55 6.11 -14.81
C LEU A 174 14.43 5.54 -16.23
#